data_cfabe53bb263bd8c4bf78393718d2147
#
_entry.id   cfabe53bb263bd8c4bf78393718d2147
#
_cell.length_a   1.000
_cell.length_b   1.000
_cell.length_c   1.000
_cell.angle_alpha   90.00
_cell.angle_beta   90.00
_cell.angle_gamma   90.00
#
_symmetry.space_group_name_H-M   'P 1'
#
loop_
_entity.id
_entity.type
_entity.pdbx_description
1 polymer ?
#
loop_
_entity_poly.entity_id
_entity_poly.type
_entity_poly.pdbx_seq_one_letter_code
_entity_poly.pdbx_strand_id
1 'polypeptide(L)'
;IDTIIHLGDIVDRRKYINYVTLRKMKDIFIDVCDKKDINLHVIVGNHDVPFKNTNEVNSMNELFGGTEVKSYSEPTTLTFDGHDILLMPWINAQNYDVAIDAMDKTPAQVMFGHLEIAGCLMNVGMPNPHGMKVSDFDKFDLVCSGHFHHKSTTKNVEYLGCPYELTWADFNDAKGYHIYDTDTREIEFVRNPVSMFKKVFYSDDNKTIEEILDFPFDSYKNSYVKVVRQTNDNPYWFDLFMDKLYKADPIHIQIVDDHLNLDLEDDDDIINEAETTQTIMSKYIDNLPDKVPKEKLDILMRELYSEAIHMDVA
;
A
#
# COMPACT_ATOMS: atom_id res chain seq x y z
N ILE A 1 5.19 -7.72 -23.99
CA ILE A 1 5.77 -6.95 -22.86
C ILE A 1 7.12 -7.56 -22.58
N ASP A 2 8.16 -6.77 -22.72
CA ASP A 2 9.56 -7.12 -22.51
C ASP A 2 10.23 -6.29 -21.41
N THR A 3 9.52 -5.30 -20.90
CA THR A 3 10.02 -4.36 -19.90
C THR A 3 9.00 -4.15 -18.78
N ILE A 4 9.48 -4.16 -17.52
CA ILE A 4 8.72 -3.80 -16.34
C ILE A 4 9.44 -2.63 -15.68
N ILE A 5 8.69 -1.57 -15.35
CA ILE A 5 9.16 -0.44 -14.55
C ILE A 5 8.42 -0.49 -13.20
N HIS A 6 9.16 -0.78 -12.13
CA HIS A 6 8.64 -0.80 -10.77
C HIS A 6 8.89 0.57 -10.12
N LEU A 7 7.82 1.19 -9.62
CA LEU A 7 7.85 2.57 -9.16
C LEU A 7 8.27 2.74 -7.68
N GLY A 8 9.15 1.87 -7.17
CA GLY A 8 9.69 1.97 -5.82
C GLY A 8 8.94 1.14 -4.77
N ASP A 9 9.49 1.13 -3.56
CA ASP A 9 8.96 0.39 -2.41
C ASP A 9 8.80 -1.12 -2.70
N ILE A 10 9.85 -1.72 -3.29
CA ILE A 10 9.85 -3.17 -3.54
C ILE A 10 9.97 -3.97 -2.25
N VAL A 11 10.44 -3.35 -1.17
CA VAL A 11 10.52 -3.92 0.18
C VAL A 11 9.79 -3.01 1.17
N ASP A 12 9.05 -3.62 2.10
CA ASP A 12 8.26 -2.88 3.09
C ASP A 12 9.13 -2.24 4.18
N ARG A 13 10.17 -2.94 4.66
CA ARG A 13 10.95 -2.52 5.81
C ARG A 13 12.27 -1.86 5.41
N ARG A 14 12.45 -0.62 5.83
CA ARG A 14 13.59 0.24 5.46
C ARG A 14 14.97 -0.28 5.88
N LYS A 15 15.09 -1.00 6.99
CA LYS A 15 16.38 -1.32 7.63
C LYS A 15 16.79 -2.78 7.52
N TYR A 16 15.87 -3.69 7.25
CA TYR A 16 16.15 -5.12 7.18
C TYR A 16 15.10 -5.87 6.37
N ILE A 17 15.48 -7.02 5.85
CA ILE A 17 14.57 -7.97 5.21
C ILE A 17 14.78 -9.35 5.82
N ASN A 18 13.69 -10.08 6.05
CA ASN A 18 13.78 -11.48 6.44
C ASN A 18 14.29 -12.31 5.25
N TYR A 19 15.26 -13.21 5.50
CA TYR A 19 15.86 -14.02 4.42
C TYR A 19 14.86 -14.93 3.70
N VAL A 20 13.82 -15.42 4.38
CA VAL A 20 12.76 -16.20 3.72
C VAL A 20 11.94 -15.32 2.78
N THR A 21 11.63 -14.10 3.18
CA THR A 21 10.93 -13.12 2.34
C THR A 21 11.78 -12.75 1.14
N LEU A 22 13.07 -12.44 1.36
CA LEU A 22 14.01 -12.14 0.27
C LEU A 22 14.09 -13.30 -0.74
N ARG A 23 14.22 -14.54 -0.25
CA ARG A 23 14.27 -15.71 -1.11
C ARG A 23 13.00 -15.86 -1.94
N LYS A 24 11.83 -15.76 -1.29
CA LYS A 24 10.54 -15.85 -1.99
C LYS A 24 10.39 -14.74 -3.03
N MET A 25 10.75 -13.50 -2.72
CA MET A 25 10.68 -12.40 -3.67
C MET A 25 11.57 -12.66 -4.88
N LYS A 26 12.80 -13.16 -4.69
CA LYS A 26 13.66 -13.56 -5.81
C LYS A 26 13.01 -14.66 -6.64
N ASP A 27 12.56 -15.74 -6.01
CA ASP A 27 11.99 -16.91 -6.72
C ASP A 27 10.73 -16.56 -7.52
N ILE A 28 9.84 -15.70 -7.01
CA ILE A 28 8.53 -15.41 -7.62
C ILE A 28 8.51 -14.18 -8.51
N PHE A 29 9.48 -13.27 -8.40
CA PHE A 29 9.50 -12.03 -9.17
C PHE A 29 10.80 -11.89 -9.97
N ILE A 30 11.95 -11.73 -9.32
CA ILE A 30 13.23 -11.45 -10.00
C ILE A 30 13.62 -12.58 -10.95
N ASP A 31 13.67 -13.83 -10.45
CA ASP A 31 14.02 -15.00 -11.26
C ASP A 31 13.00 -15.28 -12.37
N VAL A 32 11.74 -14.84 -12.20
CA VAL A 32 10.72 -14.98 -13.24
C VAL A 32 10.95 -13.95 -14.35
N CYS A 33 11.31 -12.71 -14.01
CA CYS A 33 11.67 -11.69 -15.00
C CYS A 33 12.89 -12.18 -15.82
N ASP A 34 13.94 -12.65 -15.16
CA ASP A 34 15.15 -13.17 -15.78
C ASP A 34 14.84 -14.35 -16.72
N LYS A 35 14.12 -15.37 -16.23
CA LYS A 35 13.73 -16.55 -17.05
C LYS A 35 12.85 -16.21 -18.26
N LYS A 36 12.14 -15.09 -18.22
CA LYS A 36 11.26 -14.62 -19.30
C LYS A 36 11.90 -13.56 -20.19
N ASP A 37 13.17 -13.24 -19.95
CA ASP A 37 13.92 -12.19 -20.66
C ASP A 37 13.19 -10.81 -20.56
N ILE A 38 12.69 -10.51 -19.38
CA ILE A 38 12.00 -9.24 -19.07
C ILE A 38 13.00 -8.29 -18.43
N ASN A 39 13.21 -7.12 -19.04
CA ASN A 39 14.02 -6.05 -18.48
C ASN A 39 13.32 -5.45 -17.24
N LEU A 40 13.89 -5.60 -16.06
CA LEU A 40 13.34 -5.05 -14.84
C LEU A 40 14.09 -3.77 -14.46
N HIS A 41 13.37 -2.66 -14.48
CA HIS A 41 13.80 -1.35 -14.01
C HIS A 41 13.10 -1.03 -12.70
N VAL A 42 13.84 -0.60 -11.68
CA VAL A 42 13.29 -0.28 -10.36
C VAL A 42 13.73 1.12 -9.92
N ILE A 43 12.77 1.97 -9.63
CA ILE A 43 13.01 3.28 -9.03
C ILE A 43 13.11 3.10 -7.51
N VAL A 44 14.02 3.78 -6.85
CA VAL A 44 14.13 3.75 -5.38
C VAL A 44 12.98 4.53 -4.76
N GLY A 45 12.19 3.87 -3.90
CA GLY A 45 11.11 4.46 -3.12
C GLY A 45 11.54 4.81 -1.68
N ASN A 46 10.63 5.36 -0.89
CA ASN A 46 10.92 5.79 0.47
C ASN A 46 11.07 4.63 1.48
N HIS A 47 10.54 3.45 1.19
CA HIS A 47 10.77 2.23 1.97
C HIS A 47 12.04 1.48 1.55
N ASP A 48 12.59 1.79 0.39
CA ASP A 48 13.84 1.20 -0.09
C ASP A 48 15.09 1.82 0.58
N VAL A 49 14.94 2.89 1.36
CA VAL A 49 16.05 3.62 2.00
C VAL A 49 15.97 3.57 3.53
N PRO A 50 17.08 3.31 4.25
CA PRO A 50 17.10 3.29 5.71
C PRO A 50 16.95 4.69 6.32
N PHE A 51 17.33 5.74 5.58
CA PHE A 51 17.32 7.14 6.00
C PHE A 51 16.41 7.97 5.09
N LYS A 52 15.54 8.81 5.67
CA LYS A 52 14.56 9.61 4.91
C LYS A 52 15.16 10.74 4.06
N ASN A 53 16.41 11.10 4.29
CA ASN A 53 17.07 12.28 3.71
C ASN A 53 18.08 11.97 2.60
N THR A 54 18.28 10.70 2.23
CA THR A 54 19.25 10.29 1.20
C THR A 54 18.84 8.96 0.55
N ASN A 55 19.17 8.80 -0.74
CA ASN A 55 19.02 7.55 -1.50
C ASN A 55 20.35 6.81 -1.68
N GLU A 56 21.46 7.27 -1.06
CA GLU A 56 22.81 6.75 -1.27
C GLU A 56 22.92 5.27 -0.88
N VAL A 57 22.36 4.92 0.29
CA VAL A 57 22.23 3.52 0.71
C VAL A 57 20.77 3.11 0.49
N ASN A 58 20.55 2.11 -0.33
CA ASN A 58 19.21 1.63 -0.64
C ASN A 58 19.17 0.11 -0.83
N SER A 59 18.01 -0.47 -0.58
CA SER A 59 17.80 -1.91 -0.66
C SER A 59 18.08 -2.47 -2.06
N MET A 60 17.85 -1.68 -3.11
CA MET A 60 18.06 -2.13 -4.49
C MET A 60 19.54 -2.42 -4.75
N ASN A 61 20.41 -1.51 -4.40
CA ASN A 61 21.84 -1.68 -4.60
C ASN A 61 22.41 -2.80 -3.71
N GLU A 62 21.93 -2.89 -2.46
CA GLU A 62 22.44 -3.87 -1.48
C GLU A 62 21.94 -5.30 -1.75
N LEU A 63 20.68 -5.47 -2.20
CA LEU A 63 20.07 -6.79 -2.41
C LEU A 63 20.23 -7.32 -3.83
N PHE A 64 20.32 -6.43 -4.82
CA PHE A 64 20.32 -6.77 -6.24
C PHE A 64 21.56 -6.30 -6.99
N GLY A 65 22.52 -5.66 -6.31
CA GLY A 65 23.81 -5.32 -6.90
C GLY A 65 24.47 -6.55 -7.54
N GLY A 66 24.83 -6.46 -8.83
CA GLY A 66 25.41 -7.56 -9.61
C GLY A 66 24.38 -8.54 -10.22
N THR A 67 23.08 -8.25 -10.15
CA THR A 67 22.03 -8.92 -10.94
C THR A 67 21.68 -8.11 -12.19
N GLU A 68 20.78 -8.65 -13.03
CA GLU A 68 20.25 -7.94 -14.22
C GLU A 68 19.22 -6.86 -13.88
N VAL A 69 18.85 -6.70 -12.59
CA VAL A 69 17.94 -5.65 -12.14
C VAL A 69 18.61 -4.28 -12.27
N LYS A 70 17.98 -3.36 -12.98
CA LYS A 70 18.43 -1.99 -13.19
C LYS A 70 17.78 -1.09 -12.16
N SER A 71 18.56 -0.58 -11.20
CA SER A 71 18.05 0.30 -10.12
C SER A 71 18.41 1.77 -10.36
N TYR A 72 17.48 2.67 -9.98
CA TYR A 72 17.62 4.11 -10.17
C TYR A 72 17.42 4.83 -8.84
N SER A 73 18.51 5.30 -8.24
CA SER A 73 18.52 6.12 -7.03
C SER A 73 18.63 7.62 -7.31
N GLU A 74 18.92 7.98 -8.57
CA GLU A 74 19.02 9.34 -9.08
C GLU A 74 18.08 9.54 -10.28
N PRO A 75 17.58 10.78 -10.52
CA PRO A 75 16.77 11.08 -11.69
C PRO A 75 17.47 10.67 -12.99
N THR A 76 16.82 9.85 -13.79
CA THR A 76 17.43 9.29 -15.00
C THR A 76 16.42 9.31 -16.15
N THR A 77 16.78 9.91 -17.28
CA THR A 77 15.98 9.81 -18.50
C THR A 77 16.42 8.61 -19.31
N LEU A 78 15.48 7.73 -19.62
CA LEU A 78 15.67 6.55 -20.47
C LEU A 78 14.79 6.67 -21.73
N THR A 79 15.28 6.08 -22.82
CA THR A 79 14.51 6.02 -24.06
C THR A 79 13.97 4.61 -24.28
N PHE A 80 12.64 4.48 -24.38
CA PHE A 80 11.93 3.26 -24.72
C PHE A 80 11.21 3.45 -26.05
N ASP A 81 11.51 2.64 -27.04
CA ASP A 81 10.92 2.71 -28.39
C ASP A 81 10.96 4.12 -29.03
N GLY A 82 12.03 4.87 -28.75
CA GLY A 82 12.20 6.25 -29.24
C GLY A 82 11.50 7.33 -28.43
N HIS A 83 10.86 6.96 -27.29
CA HIS A 83 10.24 7.92 -26.36
C HIS A 83 11.07 8.06 -25.09
N ASP A 84 11.38 9.31 -24.74
CA ASP A 84 12.09 9.60 -23.51
C ASP A 84 11.12 9.60 -22.33
N ILE A 85 11.47 8.86 -21.27
CA ILE A 85 10.75 8.80 -20.01
C ILE A 85 11.73 9.17 -18.90
N LEU A 86 11.35 10.14 -18.04
CA LEU A 86 12.10 10.49 -16.86
C LEU A 86 11.72 9.54 -15.72
N LEU A 87 12.66 8.75 -15.23
CA LEU A 87 12.54 7.97 -14.01
C LEU A 87 12.97 8.84 -12.82
N MET A 88 12.05 9.07 -11.88
CA MET A 88 12.25 9.94 -10.72
C MET A 88 12.15 9.12 -9.42
N PRO A 89 13.28 8.85 -8.74
CA PRO A 89 13.27 8.17 -7.44
C PRO A 89 12.67 9.06 -6.34
N TRP A 90 12.55 8.51 -5.14
CA TRP A 90 12.12 9.25 -3.96
C TRP A 90 12.91 10.56 -3.81
N ILE A 91 12.19 11.67 -3.80
CA ILE A 91 12.76 13.01 -3.65
C ILE A 91 12.89 13.30 -2.15
N ASN A 92 14.08 13.67 -1.72
CA ASN A 92 14.44 13.98 -0.33
C ASN A 92 15.30 15.22 -0.25
N ALA A 93 15.70 15.62 0.96
CA ALA A 93 16.46 16.86 1.16
C ALA A 93 17.84 16.89 0.45
N GLN A 94 18.46 15.73 0.23
CA GLN A 94 19.78 15.65 -0.42
C GLN A 94 19.68 15.79 -1.94
N ASN A 95 18.66 15.22 -2.56
CA ASN A 95 18.54 15.15 -4.03
C ASN A 95 17.53 16.16 -4.61
N TYR A 96 16.88 16.98 -3.79
CA TYR A 96 15.83 17.90 -4.20
C TYR A 96 16.25 18.79 -5.38
N ASP A 97 17.39 19.49 -5.26
CA ASP A 97 17.87 20.40 -6.31
C ASP A 97 18.22 19.65 -7.60
N VAL A 98 18.75 18.43 -7.48
CA VAL A 98 19.05 17.55 -8.62
C VAL A 98 17.76 17.08 -9.30
N ALA A 99 16.74 16.76 -8.52
CA ALA A 99 15.43 16.37 -9.04
C ALA A 99 14.76 17.51 -9.82
N ILE A 100 14.74 18.71 -9.26
CA ILE A 100 14.20 19.91 -9.95
C ILE A 100 14.97 20.20 -11.23
N ASP A 101 16.30 20.20 -11.17
CA ASP A 101 17.15 20.44 -12.34
C ASP A 101 16.91 19.39 -13.46
N ALA A 102 16.74 18.12 -13.08
CA ALA A 102 16.42 17.04 -14.00
C ALA A 102 15.02 17.23 -14.64
N MET A 103 14.01 17.63 -13.86
CA MET A 103 12.68 17.93 -14.37
C MET A 103 12.73 19.10 -15.39
N ASP A 104 13.50 20.15 -15.09
CA ASP A 104 13.59 21.32 -15.95
C ASP A 104 14.32 21.01 -17.27
N LYS A 105 15.40 20.22 -17.23
CA LYS A 105 16.28 19.97 -18.37
C LYS A 105 15.88 18.80 -19.25
N THR A 106 15.13 17.83 -18.72
CA THR A 106 14.76 16.64 -19.49
C THR A 106 13.93 16.99 -20.74
N PRO A 107 14.15 16.33 -21.89
CA PRO A 107 13.27 16.41 -23.04
C PRO A 107 12.00 15.55 -22.87
N ALA A 108 11.96 14.68 -21.86
CA ALA A 108 10.86 13.75 -21.63
C ALA A 108 9.54 14.51 -21.36
N GLN A 109 8.47 14.03 -21.97
CA GLN A 109 7.09 14.49 -21.73
C GLN A 109 6.35 13.56 -20.76
N VAL A 110 6.94 12.42 -20.42
CA VAL A 110 6.39 11.42 -19.50
C VAL A 110 7.37 11.22 -18.36
N MET A 111 6.84 11.15 -17.14
CA MET A 111 7.60 10.86 -15.93
C MET A 111 7.01 9.63 -15.23
N PHE A 112 7.88 8.73 -14.78
CA PHE A 112 7.54 7.64 -13.88
C PHE A 112 8.33 7.83 -12.60
N GLY A 113 7.65 7.93 -11.45
CA GLY A 113 8.31 8.30 -10.21
C GLY A 113 7.75 7.65 -8.96
N HIS A 114 8.44 7.93 -7.84
CA HIS A 114 7.97 7.63 -6.50
C HIS A 114 7.84 8.94 -5.74
N LEU A 115 6.66 9.57 -5.85
CA LEU A 115 6.47 10.98 -5.54
C LEU A 115 5.46 11.17 -4.40
N GLU A 116 5.70 12.21 -3.59
CA GLU A 116 4.73 12.72 -2.62
C GLU A 116 4.20 14.07 -3.12
N ILE A 117 2.91 14.09 -3.52
CA ILE A 117 2.30 15.26 -4.16
C ILE A 117 1.08 15.72 -3.35
N ALA A 118 1.10 17.00 -2.95
CA ALA A 118 0.02 17.61 -2.20
C ALA A 118 -1.28 17.71 -3.04
N GLY A 119 -2.41 17.36 -2.42
CA GLY A 119 -3.73 17.36 -3.03
C GLY A 119 -4.11 16.09 -3.78
N CYS A 120 -3.17 15.15 -4.00
CA CYS A 120 -3.48 13.82 -4.51
C CYS A 120 -4.02 12.92 -3.40
N LEU A 121 -4.87 11.95 -3.76
CA LEU A 121 -5.50 11.06 -2.77
C LEU A 121 -4.52 9.97 -2.32
N MET A 122 -4.30 9.90 -1.01
CA MET A 122 -3.57 8.79 -0.37
C MET A 122 -4.47 7.56 -0.20
N ASN A 123 -5.72 7.79 0.18
CA ASN A 123 -6.80 6.83 0.33
C ASN A 123 -8.10 7.42 -0.22
N VAL A 124 -9.16 6.62 -0.25
CA VAL A 124 -10.49 7.08 -0.68
C VAL A 124 -10.92 8.31 0.15
N GLY A 125 -11.13 9.43 -0.53
CA GLY A 125 -11.58 10.68 0.10
C GLY A 125 -10.54 11.44 0.93
N MET A 126 -9.28 10.96 1.00
CA MET A 126 -8.24 11.56 1.83
C MET A 126 -7.10 12.17 1.00
N PRO A 127 -7.12 13.49 0.74
CA PRO A 127 -6.04 14.17 0.04
C PRO A 127 -4.79 14.32 0.92
N ASN A 128 -3.62 14.12 0.32
CA ASN A 128 -2.34 14.38 0.98
C ASN A 128 -2.13 15.89 1.19
N PRO A 129 -1.87 16.38 2.42
CA PRO A 129 -1.62 17.81 2.65
C PRO A 129 -0.16 18.24 2.38
N HIS A 130 0.75 17.31 2.15
CA HIS A 130 2.21 17.53 2.08
C HIS A 130 2.78 17.24 0.68
N GLY A 131 4.07 17.55 0.50
CA GLY A 131 4.81 17.23 -0.71
C GLY A 131 4.83 18.35 -1.75
N MET A 132 5.22 18.01 -2.96
CA MET A 132 5.29 18.93 -4.10
C MET A 132 3.87 19.31 -4.58
N LYS A 133 3.74 20.43 -5.26
CA LYS A 133 2.45 20.83 -5.83
C LYS A 133 2.22 20.11 -7.16
N VAL A 134 0.97 19.80 -7.49
CA VAL A 134 0.59 19.25 -8.81
C VAL A 134 1.09 20.14 -9.95
N SER A 135 1.09 21.48 -9.75
CA SER A 135 1.58 22.45 -10.74
C SER A 135 3.07 22.34 -11.08
N ASP A 136 3.88 21.76 -10.20
CA ASP A 136 5.31 21.57 -10.44
C ASP A 136 5.57 20.54 -11.54
N PHE A 137 4.53 19.78 -11.91
CA PHE A 137 4.55 18.74 -12.95
C PHE A 137 3.85 19.15 -14.25
N ASP A 138 3.41 20.40 -14.39
CA ASP A 138 2.64 20.89 -15.57
C ASP A 138 3.42 20.81 -16.90
N LYS A 139 4.75 20.60 -16.84
CA LYS A 139 5.59 20.36 -18.02
C LYS A 139 5.32 19.01 -18.69
N PHE A 140 4.92 18.01 -17.90
CA PHE A 140 4.74 16.64 -18.38
C PHE A 140 3.31 16.42 -18.88
N ASP A 141 3.15 15.67 -19.95
CA ASP A 141 1.84 15.23 -20.44
C ASP A 141 1.23 14.17 -19.52
N LEU A 142 2.09 13.30 -18.94
CA LEU A 142 1.71 12.22 -18.03
C LEU A 142 2.77 12.04 -16.95
N VAL A 143 2.33 11.94 -15.70
CA VAL A 143 3.16 11.57 -14.55
C VAL A 143 2.53 10.37 -13.86
N CYS A 144 3.19 9.22 -13.89
CA CYS A 144 2.77 8.03 -13.16
C CYS A 144 3.58 7.90 -11.87
N SER A 145 2.92 7.79 -10.75
CA SER A 145 3.59 7.66 -9.44
C SER A 145 3.20 6.40 -8.68
N GLY A 146 4.20 5.77 -8.04
CA GLY A 146 4.02 4.90 -6.89
C GLY A 146 3.76 5.71 -5.62
N HIS A 147 4.12 5.19 -4.45
CA HIS A 147 4.01 5.75 -3.11
C HIS A 147 2.61 5.60 -2.49
N PHE A 148 1.56 6.19 -3.04
CA PHE A 148 0.20 5.99 -2.51
C PHE A 148 -0.40 4.68 -3.02
N HIS A 149 -0.96 3.88 -2.09
CA HIS A 149 -1.52 2.57 -2.42
C HIS A 149 -2.88 2.65 -3.11
N HIS A 150 -3.57 3.80 -2.99
CA HIS A 150 -4.83 4.07 -3.66
C HIS A 150 -4.61 4.60 -5.07
N LYS A 151 -5.28 3.95 -6.05
CA LYS A 151 -5.26 4.43 -7.44
C LYS A 151 -6.08 5.72 -7.56
N SER A 152 -5.45 6.81 -8.01
CA SER A 152 -6.13 8.09 -8.17
C SER A 152 -5.52 8.92 -9.29
N THR A 153 -6.32 9.82 -9.88
CA THR A 153 -5.89 10.73 -10.94
C THR A 153 -6.16 12.17 -10.52
N THR A 154 -5.16 13.03 -10.66
CA THR A 154 -5.28 14.48 -10.42
C THR A 154 -4.58 15.22 -11.55
N LYS A 155 -5.33 15.85 -12.45
CA LYS A 155 -4.84 16.46 -13.71
C LYS A 155 -4.06 15.42 -14.56
N ASN A 156 -2.76 15.69 -14.80
CA ASN A 156 -1.82 14.84 -15.53
C ASN A 156 -1.05 13.85 -14.62
N VAL A 157 -1.34 13.82 -13.32
CA VAL A 157 -0.71 12.92 -12.35
C VAL A 157 -1.61 11.74 -12.08
N GLU A 158 -1.07 10.53 -12.25
CA GLU A 158 -1.71 9.26 -11.96
C GLU A 158 -0.95 8.50 -10.88
N TYR A 159 -1.55 8.34 -9.72
CA TYR A 159 -1.09 7.35 -8.74
C TYR A 159 -1.60 5.98 -9.14
N LEU A 160 -0.67 5.06 -9.39
CA LEU A 160 -1.00 3.74 -9.93
C LEU A 160 -1.56 2.79 -8.87
N GLY A 161 -1.40 3.11 -7.59
CA GLY A 161 -1.72 2.23 -6.49
C GLY A 161 -0.73 1.06 -6.39
N CYS A 162 -1.11 0.00 -5.70
CA CYS A 162 -0.31 -1.20 -5.58
C CYS A 162 -0.93 -2.42 -6.29
N PRO A 163 -0.13 -3.45 -6.66
CA PRO A 163 -0.61 -4.56 -7.47
C PRO A 163 -1.53 -5.52 -6.72
N TYR A 164 -1.51 -5.51 -5.39
CA TYR A 164 -2.35 -6.34 -4.51
C TYR A 164 -2.57 -5.65 -3.17
N GLU A 165 -3.51 -6.12 -2.39
CA GLU A 165 -3.80 -5.58 -1.05
C GLU A 165 -2.65 -5.90 -0.09
N LEU A 166 -2.14 -4.89 0.63
CA LEU A 166 -1.03 -5.00 1.59
C LEU A 166 -1.52 -4.97 3.04
N THR A 167 -2.54 -4.16 3.30
CA THR A 167 -3.11 -3.92 4.63
C THR A 167 -4.64 -3.90 4.58
N TRP A 168 -5.29 -3.81 5.75
CA TRP A 168 -6.74 -3.63 5.82
C TRP A 168 -7.23 -2.30 5.22
N ALA A 169 -6.37 -1.28 5.10
CA ALA A 169 -6.68 -0.03 4.40
C ALA A 169 -6.96 -0.25 2.90
N ASP A 170 -6.44 -1.33 2.34
CA ASP A 170 -6.62 -1.71 0.95
C ASP A 170 -7.89 -2.53 0.71
N PHE A 171 -8.64 -2.85 1.76
CA PHE A 171 -9.88 -3.62 1.64
C PHE A 171 -10.85 -2.94 0.67
N ASN A 172 -11.34 -3.72 -0.30
CA ASN A 172 -12.29 -3.26 -1.34
C ASN A 172 -11.76 -2.15 -2.26
N ASP A 173 -10.45 -1.86 -2.23
CA ASP A 173 -9.81 -0.95 -3.17
C ASP A 173 -9.36 -1.69 -4.44
N ALA A 174 -9.42 -1.03 -5.59
CA ALA A 174 -9.06 -1.64 -6.87
C ALA A 174 -7.54 -1.73 -7.01
N LYS A 175 -7.00 -2.95 -6.87
CA LYS A 175 -5.57 -3.26 -7.01
C LYS A 175 -5.25 -3.87 -8.38
N GLY A 176 -4.03 -3.66 -8.86
CA GLY A 176 -3.59 -4.18 -10.15
C GLY A 176 -2.31 -3.54 -10.64
N TYR A 177 -2.03 -3.71 -11.91
CA TYR A 177 -0.89 -3.09 -12.58
C TYR A 177 -1.35 -2.34 -13.83
N HIS A 178 -0.46 -1.57 -14.41
CA HIS A 178 -0.77 -0.78 -15.60
C HIS A 178 0.12 -1.22 -16.77
N ILE A 179 -0.43 -1.14 -17.97
CA ILE A 179 0.29 -1.28 -19.22
C ILE A 179 0.38 0.12 -19.82
N TYR A 180 1.60 0.59 -20.05
CA TYR A 180 1.87 1.80 -20.80
C TYR A 180 2.23 1.43 -22.24
N ASP A 181 1.49 1.95 -23.19
CA ASP A 181 1.74 1.76 -24.61
C ASP A 181 2.61 2.92 -25.13
N THR A 182 3.81 2.60 -25.61
CA THR A 182 4.77 3.59 -26.10
C THR A 182 4.33 4.26 -27.39
N ASP A 183 3.55 3.58 -28.26
CA ASP A 183 3.09 4.14 -29.53
C ASP A 183 1.95 5.14 -29.31
N THR A 184 0.95 4.79 -28.49
CA THR A 184 -0.23 5.63 -28.23
C THR A 184 -0.04 6.58 -27.06
N ARG A 185 0.91 6.29 -26.16
CA ARG A 185 1.14 6.97 -24.86
C ARG A 185 -0.04 6.84 -23.90
N GLU A 186 -0.87 5.85 -24.09
CA GLU A 186 -1.99 5.56 -23.21
C GLU A 186 -1.58 4.58 -22.10
N ILE A 187 -2.28 4.67 -20.98
CA ILE A 187 -2.11 3.80 -19.84
C ILE A 187 -3.38 3.00 -19.58
N GLU A 188 -3.26 1.68 -19.55
CA GLU A 188 -4.36 0.74 -19.29
C GLU A 188 -4.20 0.10 -17.92
N PHE A 189 -5.24 0.15 -17.09
CA PHE A 189 -5.28 -0.53 -15.80
C PHE A 189 -5.75 -1.99 -15.96
N VAL A 190 -4.93 -2.92 -15.51
CA VAL A 190 -5.27 -4.34 -15.45
C VAL A 190 -5.53 -4.74 -14.00
N ARG A 191 -6.80 -4.95 -13.67
CA ARG A 191 -7.23 -5.27 -12.32
C ARG A 191 -6.75 -6.65 -11.87
N ASN A 192 -6.19 -6.73 -10.65
CA ASN A 192 -5.96 -7.99 -9.96
C ASN A 192 -7.30 -8.57 -9.49
N PRO A 193 -7.69 -9.78 -9.93
CA PRO A 193 -8.94 -10.40 -9.49
C PRO A 193 -8.87 -11.01 -8.09
N VAL A 194 -7.68 -11.09 -7.48
CA VAL A 194 -7.48 -11.73 -6.17
C VAL A 194 -7.58 -10.68 -5.07
N SER A 195 -8.52 -10.87 -4.15
CA SER A 195 -8.62 -10.11 -2.90
C SER A 195 -8.15 -10.98 -1.74
N MET A 196 -7.23 -10.42 -0.94
CA MET A 196 -6.67 -11.10 0.24
C MET A 196 -7.42 -10.77 1.52
N PHE A 197 -7.99 -9.58 1.64
CA PHE A 197 -8.74 -9.14 2.82
C PHE A 197 -10.24 -9.28 2.57
N LYS A 198 -10.95 -9.89 3.51
CA LYS A 198 -12.40 -10.13 3.40
C LYS A 198 -13.08 -9.81 4.71
N LYS A 199 -14.16 -9.02 4.66
CA LYS A 199 -15.02 -8.75 5.82
C LYS A 199 -16.26 -9.64 5.76
N VAL A 200 -16.67 -10.13 6.91
CA VAL A 200 -17.91 -10.89 7.10
C VAL A 200 -18.70 -10.20 8.19
N PHE A 201 -19.92 -9.79 7.89
CA PHE A 201 -20.85 -9.25 8.87
C PHE A 201 -21.74 -10.38 9.36
N TYR A 202 -21.47 -10.87 10.58
CA TYR A 202 -22.28 -11.91 11.19
C TYR A 202 -23.45 -11.27 11.96
N SER A 203 -24.64 -11.75 11.68
CA SER A 203 -25.85 -11.44 12.45
C SER A 203 -26.76 -12.65 12.44
N ASP A 204 -27.28 -13.03 13.61
CA ASP A 204 -28.29 -14.07 13.77
C ASP A 204 -29.72 -13.50 13.98
N ASP A 205 -29.87 -12.16 13.92
CA ASP A 205 -31.16 -11.51 14.03
C ASP A 205 -32.08 -11.90 12.86
N ASN A 206 -33.29 -12.37 13.21
CA ASN A 206 -34.34 -12.81 12.29
C ASN A 206 -33.89 -13.88 11.27
N LYS A 207 -32.89 -14.71 11.59
CA LYS A 207 -32.38 -15.79 10.74
C LYS A 207 -32.57 -17.16 11.37
N THR A 208 -32.61 -18.20 10.51
CA THR A 208 -32.50 -19.59 10.94
C THR A 208 -31.04 -20.06 10.90
N ILE A 209 -30.73 -21.16 11.59
CA ILE A 209 -29.38 -21.75 11.57
C ILE A 209 -29.04 -22.23 10.13
N GLU A 210 -30.00 -22.71 9.35
CA GLU A 210 -29.79 -23.12 7.97
C GLU A 210 -29.32 -21.93 7.12
N GLU A 211 -29.95 -20.76 7.25
CA GLU A 211 -29.59 -19.54 6.53
C GLU A 211 -28.19 -19.05 6.90
N ILE A 212 -27.82 -19.12 8.20
CA ILE A 212 -26.47 -18.76 8.67
C ILE A 212 -25.43 -19.72 8.10
N LEU A 213 -25.74 -21.01 8.02
CA LEU A 213 -24.80 -22.03 7.54
C LEU A 213 -24.80 -22.22 6.02
N ASP A 214 -25.74 -21.58 5.29
CA ASP A 214 -25.73 -21.44 3.83
C ASP A 214 -24.85 -20.24 3.38
N PHE A 215 -23.64 -20.19 3.93
CA PHE A 215 -22.68 -19.13 3.67
C PHE A 215 -21.54 -19.68 2.80
N PRO A 216 -20.98 -18.90 1.85
CA PRO A 216 -19.95 -19.37 0.91
C PRO A 216 -18.56 -19.47 1.56
N PHE A 217 -18.43 -20.33 2.56
CA PHE A 217 -17.19 -20.47 3.37
C PHE A 217 -15.95 -20.73 2.52
N ASP A 218 -16.04 -21.55 1.47
CA ASP A 218 -14.91 -21.90 0.61
C ASP A 218 -14.26 -20.70 -0.08
N SER A 219 -15.05 -19.64 -0.28
CA SER A 219 -14.54 -18.39 -0.87
C SER A 219 -13.51 -17.66 0.02
N TYR A 220 -13.42 -18.02 1.29
CA TYR A 220 -12.52 -17.41 2.28
C TYR A 220 -11.20 -18.14 2.44
N LYS A 221 -10.99 -19.21 1.68
CA LYS A 221 -9.70 -19.92 1.67
C LYS A 221 -8.56 -18.98 1.29
N ASN A 222 -7.41 -19.13 1.98
CA ASN A 222 -6.20 -18.35 1.76
C ASN A 222 -6.39 -16.81 1.88
N SER A 223 -7.37 -16.35 2.66
CA SER A 223 -7.62 -14.93 2.88
C SER A 223 -7.47 -14.54 4.36
N TYR A 224 -7.23 -13.24 4.60
CA TYR A 224 -7.34 -12.62 5.91
C TYR A 224 -8.80 -12.22 6.12
N VAL A 225 -9.44 -12.74 7.17
CA VAL A 225 -10.88 -12.54 7.38
C VAL A 225 -11.13 -11.73 8.65
N LYS A 226 -11.91 -10.66 8.51
CA LYS A 226 -12.43 -9.90 9.64
C LYS A 226 -13.91 -10.24 9.80
N VAL A 227 -14.28 -10.89 10.89
CA VAL A 227 -15.67 -11.19 11.24
C VAL A 227 -16.19 -10.11 12.15
N VAL A 228 -17.08 -9.27 11.65
CA VAL A 228 -17.78 -8.23 12.42
C VAL A 228 -19.06 -8.84 12.98
N ARG A 229 -19.11 -9.04 14.29
CA ARG A 229 -20.26 -9.62 14.95
C ARG A 229 -21.23 -8.52 15.36
N GLN A 230 -22.33 -8.37 14.61
CA GLN A 230 -23.35 -7.34 14.82
C GLN A 230 -24.38 -7.77 15.87
N THR A 231 -24.91 -8.99 15.75
CA THR A 231 -25.79 -9.61 16.75
C THR A 231 -25.32 -11.02 17.07
N ASN A 232 -25.58 -11.48 18.29
CA ASN A 232 -25.21 -12.81 18.75
C ASN A 232 -26.21 -13.28 19.81
N ASP A 233 -27.48 -13.40 19.39
CA ASP A 233 -28.57 -13.84 20.26
C ASP A 233 -28.45 -15.33 20.60
N ASN A 234 -27.83 -16.08 19.69
CA ASN A 234 -27.54 -17.50 19.88
C ASN A 234 -26.02 -17.79 19.75
N PRO A 235 -25.24 -17.74 20.82
CA PRO A 235 -23.80 -17.98 20.79
C PRO A 235 -23.39 -19.33 20.16
N TYR A 236 -24.21 -20.35 20.30
CA TYR A 236 -23.95 -21.67 19.70
C TYR A 236 -23.97 -21.64 18.16
N TRP A 237 -24.82 -20.80 17.57
CA TRP A 237 -24.86 -20.62 16.11
C TRP A 237 -23.62 -19.91 15.59
N PHE A 238 -23.12 -18.91 16.35
CA PHE A 238 -21.87 -18.26 16.04
C PHE A 238 -20.69 -19.25 16.10
N ASP A 239 -20.65 -20.12 17.11
CA ASP A 239 -19.60 -21.15 17.22
C ASP A 239 -19.63 -22.10 16.01
N LEU A 240 -20.82 -22.54 15.58
CA LEU A 240 -20.97 -23.38 14.38
C LEU A 240 -20.54 -22.67 13.09
N PHE A 241 -20.86 -21.39 12.98
CA PHE A 241 -20.42 -20.54 11.86
C PHE A 241 -18.90 -20.45 11.83
N MET A 242 -18.28 -20.12 12.97
CA MET A 242 -16.83 -20.01 13.10
C MET A 242 -16.12 -21.33 12.82
N ASP A 243 -16.65 -22.45 13.29
CA ASP A 243 -16.11 -23.79 13.00
C ASP A 243 -16.06 -24.08 11.49
N LYS A 244 -17.10 -23.69 10.75
CA LYS A 244 -17.11 -23.83 9.28
C LYS A 244 -16.12 -22.87 8.62
N LEU A 245 -16.01 -21.63 9.11
CA LEU A 245 -15.09 -20.65 8.57
C LEU A 245 -13.63 -21.09 8.79
N TYR A 246 -13.28 -21.62 9.96
CA TYR A 246 -11.95 -22.19 10.21
C TYR A 246 -11.64 -23.38 9.30
N LYS A 247 -12.64 -24.24 9.01
CA LYS A 247 -12.48 -25.37 8.08
C LYS A 247 -12.26 -24.97 6.63
N ALA A 248 -12.64 -23.75 6.26
CA ALA A 248 -12.35 -23.19 4.94
C ALA A 248 -10.87 -22.78 4.74
N ASP A 249 -10.04 -22.93 5.78
CA ASP A 249 -8.59 -22.71 5.73
C ASP A 249 -8.20 -21.26 5.36
N PRO A 250 -8.73 -20.22 6.05
CA PRO A 250 -8.24 -18.86 5.91
C PRO A 250 -6.84 -18.73 6.53
N ILE A 251 -6.06 -17.74 6.09
CA ILE A 251 -4.73 -17.44 6.66
C ILE A 251 -4.86 -16.94 8.10
N HIS A 252 -5.82 -16.06 8.34
CA HIS A 252 -6.08 -15.48 9.66
C HIS A 252 -7.54 -15.09 9.78
N ILE A 253 -8.09 -15.20 11.01
CA ILE A 253 -9.42 -14.69 11.34
C ILE A 253 -9.27 -13.74 12.52
N GLN A 254 -9.79 -12.52 12.36
CA GLN A 254 -9.98 -11.55 13.42
C GLN A 254 -11.48 -11.41 13.69
N ILE A 255 -11.90 -11.48 14.95
CA ILE A 255 -13.29 -11.25 15.37
C ILE A 255 -13.36 -9.86 16.00
N VAL A 256 -14.32 -9.07 15.55
CA VAL A 256 -14.61 -7.73 16.05
C VAL A 256 -16.07 -7.69 16.48
N ASP A 257 -16.33 -7.23 17.71
CA ASP A 257 -17.69 -7.02 18.21
C ASP A 257 -18.16 -5.61 17.89
N ASP A 258 -19.23 -5.50 17.13
CA ASP A 258 -19.85 -4.23 16.80
C ASP A 258 -20.80 -3.77 17.92
N HIS A 259 -20.25 -3.59 19.13
CA HIS A 259 -21.03 -3.15 20.31
C HIS A 259 -21.50 -1.69 20.25
N LEU A 260 -21.01 -0.92 19.29
CA LEU A 260 -21.20 0.51 19.24
C LEU A 260 -22.07 0.98 18.07
N ASN A 261 -22.54 0.07 17.18
CA ASN A 261 -23.15 0.46 15.89
C ASN A 261 -22.33 1.55 15.18
N LEU A 262 -21.02 1.42 15.27
CA LEU A 262 -20.13 2.22 14.46
C LEU A 262 -20.29 1.64 13.06
N ASP A 263 -20.75 2.42 12.12
CA ASP A 263 -20.64 2.11 10.71
C ASP A 263 -19.13 1.99 10.40
N LEU A 264 -18.56 0.81 10.67
CA LEU A 264 -17.16 0.49 10.38
C LEU A 264 -16.91 0.33 8.86
N GLU A 265 -17.82 0.84 8.03
CA GLU A 265 -17.67 0.81 6.58
C GLU A 265 -16.55 1.76 6.11
N ASP A 266 -16.20 2.80 6.89
CA ASP A 266 -15.32 3.87 6.42
C ASP A 266 -14.12 4.25 7.34
N ASP A 267 -13.97 3.68 8.57
CA ASP A 267 -13.03 4.24 9.53
C ASP A 267 -11.83 3.35 9.93
N ASP A 268 -11.67 2.18 9.33
CA ASP A 268 -10.51 1.34 9.60
C ASP A 268 -9.36 1.71 8.65
N ASP A 269 -8.31 2.24 9.24
CA ASP A 269 -6.95 2.35 8.69
C ASP A 269 -6.56 3.68 8.03
N ILE A 270 -6.76 4.79 8.73
CA ILE A 270 -6.00 6.01 8.46
C ILE A 270 -4.57 5.82 9.03
N ILE A 271 -3.79 4.95 8.43
CA ILE A 271 -2.35 4.91 8.67
C ILE A 271 -1.67 5.70 7.56
N ASN A 272 -1.44 6.97 7.83
CA ASN A 272 -0.54 7.77 7.01
C ASN A 272 0.89 7.36 7.36
N GLU A 273 1.62 6.72 6.44
CA GLU A 273 3.01 6.29 6.64
C GLU A 273 3.98 7.44 6.98
N ALA A 274 3.57 8.70 6.76
CA ALA A 274 4.30 9.90 7.14
C ALA A 274 4.04 10.34 8.60
N GLU A 275 3.01 9.80 9.27
CA GLU A 275 2.67 10.16 10.64
C GLU A 275 3.28 9.21 11.66
N THR A 276 3.60 9.74 12.84
CA THR A 276 4.04 8.89 13.95
C THR A 276 2.85 8.10 14.49
N THR A 277 3.08 6.87 14.96
CA THR A 277 2.04 6.04 15.61
C THR A 277 1.28 6.80 16.69
N GLN A 278 1.94 7.70 17.41
CA GLN A 278 1.30 8.56 18.43
C GLN A 278 0.30 9.55 17.82
N THR A 279 0.63 10.14 16.68
CA THR A 279 -0.27 11.07 15.98
C THR A 279 -1.51 10.34 15.47
N ILE A 280 -1.34 9.14 14.93
CA ILE A 280 -2.44 8.27 14.45
C ILE A 280 -3.36 7.91 15.63
N MET A 281 -2.79 7.48 16.76
CA MET A 281 -3.56 7.16 17.98
C MET A 281 -4.37 8.35 18.49
N SER A 282 -3.77 9.55 18.55
CA SER A 282 -4.47 10.74 18.99
C SER A 282 -5.62 11.12 18.06
N LYS A 283 -5.43 11.06 16.74
CA LYS A 283 -6.50 11.30 15.76
C LYS A 283 -7.64 10.29 15.89
N TYR A 284 -7.33 9.02 16.10
CA TYR A 284 -8.34 7.99 16.33
C TYR A 284 -9.17 8.29 17.58
N ILE A 285 -8.50 8.67 18.68
CA ILE A 285 -9.16 9.02 19.95
C ILE A 285 -10.05 10.27 19.78
N ASP A 286 -9.60 11.26 19.01
CA ASP A 286 -10.36 12.50 18.77
C ASP A 286 -11.67 12.22 18.01
N ASN A 287 -11.68 11.24 17.12
CA ASN A 287 -12.85 10.81 16.33
C ASN A 287 -13.83 9.92 17.13
N LEU A 288 -13.46 9.44 18.31
CA LEU A 288 -14.37 8.63 19.14
C LEU A 288 -15.58 9.46 19.63
N PRO A 289 -16.73 8.81 19.88
CA PRO A 289 -17.92 9.48 20.41
C PRO A 289 -17.64 10.20 21.74
N ASP A 290 -18.32 11.33 22.01
CA ASP A 290 -18.12 12.17 23.22
C ASP A 290 -18.36 11.44 24.54
N LYS A 291 -19.08 10.33 24.54
CA LYS A 291 -19.28 9.48 25.72
C LYS A 291 -18.00 8.75 26.20
N VAL A 292 -16.95 8.71 25.38
CA VAL A 292 -15.67 8.10 25.71
C VAL A 292 -14.79 9.16 26.39
N PRO A 293 -14.13 8.86 27.53
CA PRO A 293 -13.23 9.78 28.21
C PRO A 293 -11.90 9.93 27.45
N LYS A 294 -11.90 10.68 26.35
CA LYS A 294 -10.82 10.80 25.37
C LYS A 294 -9.46 11.15 26.00
N GLU A 295 -9.42 12.09 26.93
CA GLU A 295 -8.19 12.48 27.63
C GLU A 295 -7.54 11.32 28.40
N LYS A 296 -8.36 10.52 29.10
CA LYS A 296 -7.85 9.36 29.86
C LYS A 296 -7.38 8.26 28.92
N LEU A 297 -8.07 8.08 27.80
CA LEU A 297 -7.73 7.08 26.80
C LEU A 297 -6.43 7.47 26.08
N ASP A 298 -6.22 8.74 25.74
CA ASP A 298 -4.98 9.23 25.11
C ASP A 298 -3.76 9.02 26.03
N ILE A 299 -3.89 9.32 27.32
CA ILE A 299 -2.82 9.08 28.29
C ILE A 299 -2.49 7.59 28.38
N LEU A 300 -3.49 6.73 28.53
CA LEU A 300 -3.29 5.27 28.63
C LEU A 300 -2.64 4.69 27.37
N MET A 301 -3.10 5.12 26.19
CA MET A 301 -2.54 4.63 24.92
C MET A 301 -1.11 5.08 24.71
N ARG A 302 -0.73 6.29 25.13
CA ARG A 302 0.65 6.77 25.10
C ARG A 302 1.56 6.01 26.06
N GLU A 303 1.07 5.70 27.26
CA GLU A 303 1.82 4.86 28.23
C GLU A 303 2.06 3.46 27.68
N LEU A 304 1.02 2.79 27.17
CA LEU A 304 1.13 1.46 26.56
C LEU A 304 2.08 1.44 25.33
N TYR A 305 2.02 2.49 24.52
CA TYR A 305 2.92 2.62 23.37
C TYR A 305 4.37 2.81 23.80
N SER A 306 4.60 3.62 24.86
CA SER A 306 5.94 3.80 25.42
C SER A 306 6.50 2.50 26.01
N GLU A 307 5.67 1.72 26.70
CA GLU A 307 6.07 0.40 27.20
C GLU A 307 6.40 -0.57 26.05
N ALA A 308 5.56 -0.61 25.01
CA ALA A 308 5.77 -1.49 23.86
C ALA A 308 7.09 -1.21 23.13
N ILE A 309 7.45 0.07 22.93
CA ILE A 309 8.73 0.45 22.30
C ILE A 309 9.93 -0.04 23.15
N HIS A 310 9.81 -0.02 24.48
CA HIS A 310 10.89 -0.47 25.36
C HIS A 310 10.99 -2.00 25.47
N MET A 311 9.92 -2.74 25.14
CA MET A 311 9.91 -4.21 25.12
C MET A 311 10.52 -4.80 23.84
N ASP A 312 10.53 -4.09 22.73
CA ASP A 312 11.12 -4.53 21.45
C ASP A 312 12.68 -4.38 21.39
N VAL A 313 13.32 -3.95 22.46
CA VAL A 313 14.77 -3.72 22.57
C VAL A 313 15.48 -4.79 23.41
N ALA A 314 14.80 -5.86 23.80
CA ALA A 314 15.37 -6.96 24.59
C ALA A 314 15.61 -8.22 23.74
#